data_162d8abf8eb5de65e6ed3a404c3997b1
#
_entry.id   162d8abf8eb5de65e6ed3a404c3997b1
#
_cell.length_a   1.000
_cell.length_b   1.000
_cell.length_c   1.000
_cell.angle_alpha   90.00
_cell.angle_beta   90.00
_cell.angle_gamma   90.00
#
_symmetry.space_group_name_H-M   'P 1'
#
loop_
_entity.id
_entity.type
_entity.pdbx_description
1 polymer ?
#
loop_
_entity_poly.entity_id
_entity_poly.type
_entity_poly.pdbx_seq_one_letter_code
_entity_poly.pdbx_strand_id
1 'polypeptide(L)'
;MDNNAKLRPLYLAKILYERTDEDHYLTTMQLAQILEEEYGIPAHRQTIKTDIELLQQFGMDIQEVKSTQNRYNLISRQFEIAELKLLIDAVQSSKFIAKERSEQMVSKIVTLAGQHKAEELKRNASVEGRVKSENRQDLLIVDAINEAINARKKIAFQYFAYNIRKQKKLRHDGERYIFSPYRLIWNGDYYYVLGYSDKHQAIGSFRVDRISARPDILSEEAVPVPADFGVDDFLATTFRMYGSECQEVELICDNSVIDAIIDRFGTDVTIYACDMSTFRVIVRVAISHIFFSWIFGFGGKVRIKGPEETKRQYAAMIRDAVAELE
;
A
#
# COMPACT_ATOMS: atom_id res chain seq x y z
N MET A 1 -29.34 -34.17 -17.62
CA MET A 1 -29.67 -32.74 -17.45
C MET A 1 -28.64 -31.94 -18.21
N ASP A 2 -29.07 -31.10 -19.09
CA ASP A 2 -28.19 -30.31 -19.96
C ASP A 2 -27.39 -29.28 -19.11
N ASN A 3 -26.13 -29.59 -18.83
CA ASN A 3 -25.24 -28.69 -18.07
C ASN A 3 -25.05 -27.33 -18.79
N ASN A 4 -25.23 -27.31 -20.10
CA ASN A 4 -25.06 -26.12 -20.92
C ASN A 4 -26.08 -25.02 -20.57
N ALA A 5 -27.34 -25.41 -20.28
CA ALA A 5 -28.39 -24.46 -19.91
C ALA A 5 -28.06 -23.73 -18.59
N LYS A 6 -27.38 -24.39 -17.64
CA LYS A 6 -26.97 -23.79 -16.35
C LYS A 6 -25.72 -22.92 -16.46
N LEU A 7 -24.81 -23.26 -17.36
CA LEU A 7 -23.56 -22.54 -17.57
C LEU A 7 -23.73 -21.32 -18.47
N ARG A 8 -24.76 -21.29 -19.34
CA ARG A 8 -24.96 -20.21 -20.29
C ARG A 8 -25.06 -18.81 -19.66
N PRO A 9 -25.89 -18.59 -18.61
CA PRO A 9 -25.93 -17.26 -17.96
C PRO A 9 -24.57 -16.84 -17.38
N LEU A 10 -23.78 -17.79 -16.85
CA LEU A 10 -22.45 -17.49 -16.30
C LEU A 10 -21.47 -17.08 -17.40
N TYR A 11 -21.52 -17.72 -18.56
CA TYR A 11 -20.71 -17.32 -19.71
C TYR A 11 -21.17 -15.98 -20.29
N LEU A 12 -22.49 -15.72 -20.33
CA LEU A 12 -23.01 -14.41 -20.73
C LEU A 12 -22.53 -13.31 -19.81
N ALA A 13 -22.58 -13.52 -18.49
CA ALA A 13 -22.03 -12.60 -17.50
C ALA A 13 -20.54 -12.32 -17.75
N LYS A 14 -19.75 -13.37 -17.98
CA LYS A 14 -18.32 -13.27 -18.30
C LYS A 14 -18.08 -12.48 -19.59
N ILE A 15 -18.78 -12.81 -20.67
CA ILE A 15 -18.65 -12.13 -21.97
C ILE A 15 -18.97 -10.64 -21.84
N LEU A 16 -20.07 -10.29 -21.19
CA LEU A 16 -20.46 -8.90 -20.96
C LEU A 16 -19.43 -8.17 -20.10
N TYR A 17 -18.95 -8.81 -19.04
CA TYR A 17 -17.94 -8.21 -18.17
C TYR A 17 -16.61 -7.97 -18.89
N GLU A 18 -16.15 -8.90 -19.73
CA GLU A 18 -14.86 -8.81 -20.41
C GLU A 18 -14.90 -7.91 -21.64
N ARG A 19 -16.01 -7.89 -22.41
CA ARG A 19 -16.07 -7.34 -23.77
C ARG A 19 -17.03 -6.17 -23.98
N THR A 20 -17.71 -5.73 -22.95
CA THR A 20 -18.58 -4.56 -23.03
C THR A 20 -18.24 -3.53 -21.97
N ASP A 21 -18.59 -2.28 -22.22
CA ASP A 21 -18.52 -1.17 -21.29
C ASP A 21 -19.54 -0.09 -21.71
N GLU A 22 -19.45 1.11 -21.16
CA GLU A 22 -20.37 2.23 -21.46
C GLU A 22 -20.42 2.57 -22.95
N ASP A 23 -19.32 2.40 -23.68
CA ASP A 23 -19.16 2.76 -25.08
C ASP A 23 -19.24 1.57 -26.04
N HIS A 24 -19.08 0.35 -25.51
CA HIS A 24 -18.99 -0.87 -26.30
C HIS A 24 -20.08 -1.86 -25.92
N TYR A 25 -20.87 -2.27 -26.89
CA TYR A 25 -21.98 -3.20 -26.72
C TYR A 25 -21.85 -4.44 -27.61
N LEU A 26 -22.55 -5.50 -27.25
CA LEU A 26 -22.72 -6.69 -28.06
C LEU A 26 -24.20 -6.87 -28.40
N THR A 27 -24.47 -7.24 -29.66
CA THR A 27 -25.82 -7.61 -30.09
C THR A 27 -26.19 -9.01 -29.64
N THR A 28 -27.50 -9.32 -29.58
CA THR A 28 -27.94 -10.70 -29.29
C THR A 28 -27.32 -11.74 -30.21
N MET A 29 -27.09 -11.37 -31.49
CA MET A 29 -26.47 -12.28 -32.47
C MET A 29 -25.02 -12.52 -32.18
N GLN A 30 -24.25 -11.48 -31.84
CA GLN A 30 -22.85 -11.60 -31.42
C GLN A 30 -22.71 -12.42 -30.14
N LEU A 31 -23.58 -12.23 -29.15
CA LEU A 31 -23.60 -13.03 -27.94
C LEU A 31 -23.86 -14.51 -28.23
N ALA A 32 -24.82 -14.83 -29.14
CA ALA A 32 -25.09 -16.19 -29.57
C ALA A 32 -23.88 -16.82 -30.27
N GLN A 33 -23.25 -16.08 -31.17
CA GLN A 33 -22.07 -16.54 -31.89
C GLN A 33 -20.88 -16.81 -30.94
N ILE A 34 -20.57 -15.90 -30.02
CA ILE A 34 -19.50 -16.11 -29.03
C ILE A 34 -19.77 -17.33 -28.15
N LEU A 35 -21.02 -17.49 -27.68
CA LEU A 35 -21.39 -18.66 -26.87
C LEU A 35 -21.18 -19.99 -27.62
N GLU A 36 -21.51 -20.02 -28.90
CA GLU A 36 -21.37 -21.23 -29.72
C GLU A 36 -19.90 -21.49 -30.08
N GLU A 37 -19.18 -20.48 -30.59
CA GLU A 37 -17.81 -20.64 -31.10
C GLU A 37 -16.78 -20.88 -29.98
N GLU A 38 -16.90 -20.16 -28.87
CA GLU A 38 -15.88 -20.22 -27.80
C GLU A 38 -16.24 -21.19 -26.67
N TYR A 39 -17.53 -21.40 -26.41
CA TYR A 39 -17.99 -22.22 -25.29
C TYR A 39 -18.78 -23.47 -25.71
N GLY A 40 -19.08 -23.63 -27.01
CA GLY A 40 -19.83 -24.77 -27.52
C GLY A 40 -21.29 -24.80 -27.04
N ILE A 41 -21.86 -23.64 -26.72
CA ILE A 41 -23.22 -23.52 -26.17
C ILE A 41 -24.13 -22.79 -27.19
N PRO A 42 -24.84 -23.51 -28.05
CA PRO A 42 -25.79 -22.87 -28.96
C PRO A 42 -26.94 -22.24 -28.19
N ALA A 43 -27.34 -21.04 -28.56
CA ALA A 43 -28.41 -20.33 -27.89
C ALA A 43 -29.25 -19.52 -28.86
N HIS A 44 -30.59 -19.61 -28.70
CA HIS A 44 -31.55 -18.79 -29.47
C HIS A 44 -31.71 -17.41 -28.87
N ARG A 45 -32.08 -16.40 -29.67
CA ARG A 45 -32.28 -15.01 -29.24
C ARG A 45 -33.15 -14.87 -27.99
N GLN A 46 -34.29 -15.59 -27.94
CA GLN A 46 -35.19 -15.52 -26.81
C GLN A 46 -34.58 -16.05 -25.53
N THR A 47 -33.76 -17.09 -25.64
CA THR A 47 -33.05 -17.69 -24.50
C THR A 47 -32.00 -16.72 -23.92
N ILE A 48 -31.24 -16.07 -24.82
CA ILE A 48 -30.26 -15.05 -24.41
C ILE A 48 -30.95 -13.90 -23.69
N LYS A 49 -32.11 -13.43 -24.22
CA LYS A 49 -32.89 -12.38 -23.58
C LYS A 49 -33.31 -12.75 -22.15
N THR A 50 -33.84 -13.96 -21.97
CA THR A 50 -34.23 -14.46 -20.63
C THR A 50 -33.05 -14.57 -19.70
N ASP A 51 -31.87 -15.02 -20.17
CA ASP A 51 -30.68 -15.09 -19.36
C ASP A 51 -30.16 -13.69 -18.97
N ILE A 52 -30.23 -12.70 -19.86
CA ILE A 52 -29.91 -11.30 -19.55
C ILE A 52 -30.84 -10.76 -18.47
N GLU A 53 -32.16 -11.02 -18.57
CA GLU A 53 -33.14 -10.63 -17.54
C GLU A 53 -32.79 -11.27 -16.17
N LEU A 54 -32.34 -12.52 -16.15
CA LEU A 54 -31.85 -13.19 -14.93
C LEU A 54 -30.58 -12.52 -14.37
N LEU A 55 -29.64 -12.15 -15.22
CA LEU A 55 -28.41 -11.46 -14.79
C LEU A 55 -28.73 -10.06 -14.23
N GLN A 56 -29.69 -9.35 -14.81
CA GLN A 56 -30.16 -8.07 -14.27
C GLN A 56 -30.86 -8.26 -12.91
N GLN A 57 -31.68 -9.31 -12.75
CA GLN A 57 -32.25 -9.66 -11.43
C GLN A 57 -31.21 -10.07 -10.40
N PHE A 58 -30.11 -10.70 -10.84
CA PHE A 58 -28.95 -11.02 -9.99
C PHE A 58 -28.20 -9.76 -9.53
N GLY A 59 -28.44 -8.61 -10.15
CA GLY A 59 -27.83 -7.33 -9.78
C GLY A 59 -26.72 -6.84 -10.73
N MET A 60 -26.58 -7.43 -11.91
CA MET A 60 -25.70 -6.89 -12.95
C MET A 60 -26.39 -5.71 -13.64
N ASP A 61 -25.70 -4.58 -13.70
CA ASP A 61 -26.21 -3.36 -14.35
C ASP A 61 -26.02 -3.44 -15.88
N ILE A 62 -26.87 -4.24 -16.51
CA ILE A 62 -26.84 -4.46 -17.95
C ILE A 62 -27.84 -3.54 -18.61
N GLN A 63 -27.38 -2.65 -19.45
CA GLN A 63 -28.23 -1.81 -20.29
C GLN A 63 -28.69 -2.60 -21.53
N GLU A 64 -29.98 -2.55 -21.81
CA GLU A 64 -30.59 -3.03 -23.06
C GLU A 64 -31.00 -1.85 -23.92
N VAL A 65 -30.44 -1.70 -25.11
CA VAL A 65 -30.90 -0.76 -26.11
C VAL A 65 -31.70 -1.52 -27.15
N LYS A 66 -33.04 -1.32 -27.13
CA LYS A 66 -33.98 -1.96 -28.06
C LYS A 66 -33.83 -1.37 -29.46
N SER A 67 -33.55 -2.23 -30.42
CA SER A 67 -33.51 -1.89 -31.84
C SER A 67 -33.89 -3.14 -32.68
N THR A 68 -33.72 -3.08 -34.01
CA THR A 68 -33.86 -4.27 -34.87
C THR A 68 -32.99 -5.45 -34.42
N GLN A 69 -31.82 -5.12 -33.75
CA GLN A 69 -30.99 -6.07 -33.02
C GLN A 69 -30.75 -5.45 -31.66
N ASN A 70 -31.31 -6.05 -30.60
CA ASN A 70 -31.04 -5.57 -29.24
C ASN A 70 -29.55 -5.60 -28.94
N ARG A 71 -29.09 -4.57 -28.24
CA ARG A 71 -27.71 -4.37 -27.83
C ARG A 71 -27.64 -4.40 -26.33
N TYR A 72 -26.61 -5.03 -25.82
CA TYR A 72 -26.39 -5.20 -24.39
C TYR A 72 -24.96 -4.77 -24.02
N ASN A 73 -24.85 -4.00 -22.96
CA ASN A 73 -23.57 -3.61 -22.40
C ASN A 73 -23.65 -3.51 -20.87
N LEU A 74 -22.54 -3.78 -20.20
CA LEU A 74 -22.42 -3.63 -18.77
C LEU A 74 -22.01 -2.18 -18.46
N ILE A 75 -22.82 -1.48 -17.67
CA ILE A 75 -22.60 -0.07 -17.31
C ILE A 75 -21.69 0.04 -16.07
N SER A 76 -22.10 -0.61 -14.97
CA SER A 76 -21.39 -0.50 -13.70
C SER A 76 -20.40 -1.63 -13.49
N ARG A 77 -19.23 -1.28 -12.94
CA ARG A 77 -18.19 -2.22 -12.50
C ARG A 77 -17.90 -2.01 -11.03
N GLN A 78 -17.22 -2.97 -10.39
CA GLN A 78 -16.81 -2.84 -8.99
C GLN A 78 -15.84 -1.69 -8.75
N PHE A 79 -15.04 -1.34 -9.77
CA PHE A 79 -14.05 -0.27 -9.71
C PHE A 79 -14.19 0.64 -10.92
N GLU A 80 -14.14 1.94 -10.65
CA GLU A 80 -13.98 2.97 -11.67
C GLU A 80 -12.57 2.94 -12.28
N ILE A 81 -12.42 3.42 -13.51
CA ILE A 81 -11.11 3.46 -14.18
C ILE A 81 -10.08 4.26 -13.39
N ALA A 82 -10.50 5.38 -12.79
CA ALA A 82 -9.63 6.19 -11.93
C ALA A 82 -9.14 5.43 -10.69
N GLU A 83 -10.00 4.62 -10.08
CA GLU A 83 -9.65 3.79 -8.92
C GLU A 83 -8.65 2.69 -9.32
N LEU A 84 -8.89 2.01 -10.45
CA LEU A 84 -7.94 1.01 -10.97
C LEU A 84 -6.59 1.64 -11.29
N LYS A 85 -6.58 2.86 -11.86
CA LYS A 85 -5.33 3.60 -12.11
C LYS A 85 -4.58 3.88 -10.82
N LEU A 86 -5.25 4.34 -9.76
CA LEU A 86 -4.65 4.55 -8.44
C LEU A 86 -4.08 3.25 -7.85
N LEU A 87 -4.79 2.13 -7.96
CA LEU A 87 -4.30 0.83 -7.52
C LEU A 87 -3.04 0.40 -8.29
N ILE A 88 -3.02 0.58 -9.60
CA ILE A 88 -1.86 0.29 -10.45
C ILE A 88 -0.67 1.16 -10.04
N ASP A 89 -0.88 2.47 -9.87
CA ASP A 89 0.17 3.39 -9.48
C ASP A 89 0.73 3.08 -8.09
N ALA A 90 -0.13 2.71 -7.13
CA ALA A 90 0.29 2.28 -5.80
C ALA A 90 1.19 1.03 -5.86
N VAL A 91 0.80 0.01 -6.65
CA VAL A 91 1.61 -1.21 -6.83
C VAL A 91 2.93 -0.89 -7.51
N GLN A 92 2.91 -0.06 -8.54
CA GLN A 92 4.12 0.29 -9.29
C GLN A 92 5.05 1.21 -8.52
N SER A 93 4.52 2.15 -7.74
CA SER A 93 5.32 3.08 -6.95
C SER A 93 5.99 2.41 -5.75
N SER A 94 5.43 1.30 -5.26
CA SER A 94 5.98 0.56 -4.13
C SER A 94 7.39 0.06 -4.40
N LYS A 95 8.34 0.40 -3.52
CA LYS A 95 9.70 -0.18 -3.51
C LYS A 95 9.75 -1.54 -2.82
N PHE A 96 8.72 -1.88 -2.05
CA PHE A 96 8.62 -3.14 -1.34
C PHE A 96 8.33 -4.31 -2.28
N ILE A 97 7.42 -4.14 -3.25
CA ILE A 97 6.99 -5.21 -4.15
C ILE A 97 8.04 -5.42 -5.26
N ALA A 98 8.52 -6.65 -5.42
CA ALA A 98 9.46 -7.01 -6.47
C ALA A 98 8.89 -6.73 -7.89
N LYS A 99 9.78 -6.46 -8.87
CA LYS A 99 9.38 -6.03 -10.23
C LYS A 99 8.42 -7.03 -10.88
N GLU A 100 8.79 -8.30 -10.96
CA GLU A 100 7.98 -9.34 -11.59
C GLU A 100 6.61 -9.50 -10.91
N ARG A 101 6.58 -9.30 -9.59
CA ARG A 101 5.33 -9.37 -8.83
C ARG A 101 4.45 -8.15 -9.08
N SER A 102 5.03 -6.97 -9.19
CA SER A 102 4.29 -5.76 -9.57
C SER A 102 3.63 -5.93 -10.93
N GLU A 103 4.35 -6.46 -11.93
CA GLU A 103 3.82 -6.73 -13.26
C GLU A 103 2.65 -7.73 -13.24
N GLN A 104 2.78 -8.81 -12.46
CA GLN A 104 1.71 -9.79 -12.27
C GLN A 104 0.46 -9.18 -11.59
N MET A 105 0.66 -8.35 -10.56
CA MET A 105 -0.45 -7.68 -9.88
C MET A 105 -1.14 -6.68 -10.78
N VAL A 106 -0.39 -5.85 -11.49
CA VAL A 106 -0.92 -4.90 -12.49
C VAL A 106 -1.72 -5.65 -13.56
N SER A 107 -1.20 -6.76 -14.09
CA SER A 107 -1.91 -7.57 -15.07
C SER A 107 -3.28 -8.05 -14.54
N LYS A 108 -3.37 -8.47 -13.27
CA LYS A 108 -4.63 -8.84 -12.64
C LYS A 108 -5.59 -7.66 -12.44
N ILE A 109 -5.07 -6.51 -11.99
CA ILE A 109 -5.88 -5.30 -11.80
C ILE A 109 -6.48 -4.83 -13.13
N VAL A 110 -5.69 -4.84 -14.19
CA VAL A 110 -6.13 -4.44 -15.52
C VAL A 110 -7.29 -5.28 -16.04
N THR A 111 -7.36 -6.59 -15.71
CA THR A 111 -8.49 -7.44 -16.14
C THR A 111 -9.83 -7.01 -15.54
N LEU A 112 -9.83 -6.24 -14.44
CA LEU A 112 -11.06 -5.71 -13.83
C LEU A 112 -11.71 -4.59 -14.65
N ALA A 113 -10.96 -3.95 -15.56
CA ALA A 113 -11.45 -2.88 -16.42
C ALA A 113 -12.23 -3.36 -17.66
N GLY A 114 -12.13 -4.66 -18.00
CA GLY A 114 -12.59 -5.18 -19.28
C GLY A 114 -11.61 -4.87 -20.43
N GLN A 115 -11.83 -5.51 -21.58
CA GLN A 115 -10.86 -5.55 -22.68
C GLN A 115 -10.53 -4.14 -23.24
N HIS A 116 -11.52 -3.30 -23.46
CA HIS A 116 -11.33 -2.00 -24.13
C HIS A 116 -10.56 -1.00 -23.26
N LYS A 117 -10.89 -0.90 -21.98
CA LYS A 117 -10.21 0.01 -21.04
C LYS A 117 -8.87 -0.55 -20.53
N ALA A 118 -8.66 -1.87 -20.61
CA ALA A 118 -7.42 -2.52 -20.21
C ALA A 118 -6.19 -2.00 -20.97
N GLU A 119 -6.32 -1.78 -22.28
CA GLU A 119 -5.23 -1.26 -23.11
C GLU A 119 -4.85 0.19 -22.77
N GLU A 120 -5.83 1.01 -22.41
CA GLU A 120 -5.61 2.38 -21.94
C GLU A 120 -4.85 2.39 -20.61
N LEU A 121 -5.29 1.57 -19.65
CA LEU A 121 -4.63 1.44 -18.36
C LEU A 121 -3.19 0.92 -18.48
N LYS A 122 -2.92 -0.06 -19.36
CA LYS A 122 -1.57 -0.57 -19.61
C LYS A 122 -0.62 0.49 -20.17
N ARG A 123 -1.07 1.29 -21.14
CA ARG A 123 -0.24 2.35 -21.74
C ARG A 123 0.19 3.40 -20.71
N ASN A 124 -0.67 3.70 -19.77
CA ASN A 124 -0.44 4.73 -18.75
C ASN A 124 0.22 4.16 -17.47
N ALA A 125 0.56 2.87 -17.48
CA ALA A 125 1.00 2.14 -16.29
C ALA A 125 2.53 2.06 -16.12
N SER A 126 3.36 2.70 -16.96
CA SER A 126 4.81 2.58 -16.82
C SER A 126 5.39 3.65 -15.89
N VAL A 127 5.88 3.21 -14.73
CA VAL A 127 6.79 4.00 -13.89
C VAL A 127 8.20 3.46 -14.08
N GLU A 128 8.92 4.03 -15.04
CA GLU A 128 10.31 3.69 -15.29
C GLU A 128 11.24 4.21 -14.18
N GLY A 129 12.30 3.44 -13.88
CA GLY A 129 13.44 3.90 -13.08
C GLY A 129 13.32 3.75 -11.56
N ARG A 130 12.24 3.20 -10.98
CA ARG A 130 12.19 2.97 -9.53
C ARG A 130 12.94 1.70 -9.11
N VAL A 131 13.78 1.86 -8.08
CA VAL A 131 14.44 0.72 -7.42
C VAL A 131 13.37 -0.11 -6.72
N LYS A 132 13.28 -1.39 -7.08
CA LYS A 132 12.35 -2.37 -6.50
C LYS A 132 13.09 -3.33 -5.56
N SER A 133 12.36 -3.96 -4.65
CA SER A 133 12.88 -5.06 -3.83
C SER A 133 13.30 -6.24 -4.70
N GLU A 134 14.39 -6.91 -4.31
CA GLU A 134 14.82 -8.18 -4.90
C GLU A 134 14.27 -9.39 -4.11
N ASN A 135 13.49 -9.16 -3.06
CA ASN A 135 12.94 -10.22 -2.23
C ASN A 135 11.70 -10.82 -2.91
N ARG A 136 11.85 -12.01 -3.45
CA ARG A 136 10.75 -12.75 -4.11
C ARG A 136 9.79 -13.43 -3.11
N GLN A 137 10.13 -13.42 -1.82
CA GLN A 137 9.34 -14.06 -0.75
C GLN A 137 8.50 -13.05 0.04
N ASP A 138 8.46 -11.80 -0.39
CA ASP A 138 7.79 -10.70 0.32
C ASP A 138 6.36 -11.03 0.75
N LEU A 139 5.53 -11.60 -0.14
CA LEU A 139 4.16 -11.99 0.19
C LEU A 139 4.09 -13.18 1.17
N LEU A 140 4.97 -14.17 1.03
CA LEU A 140 5.03 -15.30 1.97
C LEU A 140 5.43 -14.85 3.37
N ILE A 141 6.29 -13.82 3.45
CA ILE A 141 6.68 -13.21 4.72
C ILE A 141 5.49 -12.46 5.32
N VAL A 142 4.78 -11.65 4.51
CA VAL A 142 3.58 -10.92 4.93
C VAL A 142 2.50 -11.88 5.42
N ASP A 143 2.23 -12.96 4.68
CA ASP A 143 1.23 -13.97 5.05
C ASP A 143 1.57 -14.63 6.39
N ALA A 144 2.83 -15.04 6.58
CA ALA A 144 3.27 -15.66 7.84
C ALA A 144 3.17 -14.69 9.03
N ILE A 145 3.49 -13.40 8.83
CA ILE A 145 3.35 -12.39 9.86
C ILE A 145 1.85 -12.17 10.20
N ASN A 146 0.97 -12.07 9.20
CA ASN A 146 -0.46 -11.94 9.42
C ASN A 146 -1.05 -13.15 10.15
N GLU A 147 -0.64 -14.38 9.77
CA GLU A 147 -1.03 -15.61 10.44
C GLU A 147 -0.63 -15.57 11.93
N ALA A 148 0.62 -15.17 12.22
CA ALA A 148 1.12 -15.05 13.59
C ALA A 148 0.38 -14.00 14.41
N ILE A 149 0.06 -12.83 13.83
CA ILE A 149 -0.73 -11.78 14.46
C ILE A 149 -2.12 -12.31 14.85
N ASN A 150 -2.80 -12.96 13.90
CA ASN A 150 -4.14 -13.52 14.12
C ASN A 150 -4.13 -14.64 15.17
N ALA A 151 -3.09 -15.49 15.17
CA ALA A 151 -2.90 -16.55 16.13
C ALA A 151 -2.34 -16.08 17.48
N ARG A 152 -1.96 -14.81 17.63
CA ARG A 152 -1.28 -14.23 18.80
C ARG A 152 -0.02 -15.02 19.17
N LYS A 153 0.79 -15.36 18.19
CA LYS A 153 2.02 -16.15 18.36
C LYS A 153 3.26 -15.32 18.03
N LYS A 154 4.37 -15.67 18.66
CA LYS A 154 5.68 -15.13 18.32
C LYS A 154 6.14 -15.67 16.95
N ILE A 155 7.00 -14.91 16.33
CA ILE A 155 7.73 -15.31 15.13
C ILE A 155 9.22 -15.33 15.37
N ALA A 156 9.91 -16.19 14.63
CA ALA A 156 11.37 -16.21 14.60
C ALA A 156 11.89 -16.02 13.17
N PHE A 157 12.80 -15.08 12.97
CA PHE A 157 13.33 -14.77 11.66
C PHE A 157 14.78 -14.28 11.73
N GLN A 158 15.47 -14.33 10.60
CA GLN A 158 16.78 -13.69 10.41
C GLN A 158 16.61 -12.40 9.62
N TYR A 159 17.44 -11.43 9.90
CA TYR A 159 17.39 -10.09 9.31
C TYR A 159 18.70 -9.74 8.62
N PHE A 160 18.67 -9.20 7.40
CA PHE A 160 19.86 -8.85 6.66
C PHE A 160 20.05 -7.35 6.44
N ALA A 161 21.30 -6.96 6.22
CA ALA A 161 21.70 -5.67 5.69
C ALA A 161 22.59 -5.88 4.46
N TYR A 162 22.74 -4.87 3.63
CA TYR A 162 23.72 -4.90 2.54
C TYR A 162 25.07 -4.43 3.03
N ASN A 163 26.14 -5.11 2.57
CA ASN A 163 27.50 -4.63 2.71
C ASN A 163 27.86 -3.66 1.57
N ILE A 164 29.05 -3.06 1.62
CA ILE A 164 29.56 -2.13 0.57
C ILE A 164 29.67 -2.78 -0.82
N ARG A 165 29.71 -4.12 -0.90
CA ARG A 165 29.70 -4.90 -2.14
C ARG A 165 28.29 -5.23 -2.63
N LYS A 166 27.26 -4.63 -2.01
CA LYS A 166 25.84 -4.87 -2.31
C LYS A 166 25.37 -6.32 -2.06
N GLN A 167 26.09 -7.07 -1.24
CA GLN A 167 25.72 -8.44 -0.87
C GLN A 167 24.89 -8.43 0.41
N LYS A 168 23.87 -9.28 0.46
CA LYS A 168 23.07 -9.49 1.67
C LYS A 168 23.91 -10.18 2.74
N LYS A 169 24.07 -9.54 3.89
CA LYS A 169 24.75 -10.09 5.06
C LYS A 169 23.76 -10.16 6.22
N LEU A 170 23.60 -11.34 6.82
CA LEU A 170 22.78 -11.50 8.01
C LEU A 170 23.34 -10.66 9.14
N ARG A 171 22.46 -9.97 9.86
CA ARG A 171 22.84 -9.22 11.07
C ARG A 171 23.10 -10.17 12.23
N HIS A 172 23.96 -9.75 13.16
CA HIS A 172 24.30 -10.52 14.36
C HIS A 172 24.71 -11.98 14.03
N ASP A 173 25.56 -12.14 13.01
CA ASP A 173 26.09 -13.43 12.56
C ASP A 173 25.02 -14.50 12.26
N GLY A 174 23.83 -14.05 11.86
CA GLY A 174 22.71 -14.93 11.53
C GLY A 174 21.83 -15.33 12.71
N GLU A 175 22.01 -14.70 13.86
CA GLU A 175 21.14 -14.92 15.02
C GLU A 175 19.68 -14.64 14.66
N ARG A 176 18.77 -15.45 15.20
CA ARG A 176 17.34 -15.31 14.98
C ARG A 176 16.75 -14.29 15.97
N TYR A 177 15.95 -13.40 15.42
CA TYR A 177 15.13 -12.51 16.22
C TYR A 177 13.86 -13.25 16.64
N ILE A 178 13.54 -13.23 17.93
CA ILE A 178 12.25 -13.67 18.49
C ILE A 178 11.42 -12.40 18.66
N PHE A 179 10.24 -12.38 18.07
CA PHE A 179 9.44 -11.17 17.94
C PHE A 179 7.95 -11.47 18.09
N SER A 180 7.25 -10.63 18.85
CA SER A 180 5.81 -10.66 19.01
C SER A 180 5.18 -9.64 18.06
N PRO A 181 4.68 -10.04 16.88
CA PRO A 181 4.15 -9.12 15.90
C PRO A 181 2.80 -8.58 16.33
N TYR A 182 2.60 -7.25 16.23
CA TYR A 182 1.35 -6.58 16.57
C TYR A 182 0.58 -6.14 15.33
N ARG A 183 1.27 -5.49 14.39
CA ARG A 183 0.64 -4.95 13.19
C ARG A 183 1.63 -4.85 12.03
N LEU A 184 1.12 -5.04 10.82
CA LEU A 184 1.82 -4.69 9.59
C LEU A 184 1.45 -3.27 9.18
N ILE A 185 2.44 -2.46 8.82
CA ILE A 185 2.30 -1.03 8.58
C ILE A 185 3.02 -0.65 7.29
N TRP A 186 2.30 0.04 6.41
CA TRP A 186 2.90 0.70 5.25
C TRP A 186 3.37 2.09 5.65
N ASN A 187 4.68 2.36 5.55
CA ASN A 187 5.24 3.68 5.85
C ASN A 187 6.23 4.09 4.76
N GLY A 188 5.92 5.20 4.09
CA GLY A 188 6.65 5.64 2.91
C GLY A 188 6.65 4.57 1.81
N ASP A 189 7.83 4.12 1.41
CA ASP A 189 8.00 3.15 0.30
C ASP A 189 8.06 1.68 0.76
N TYR A 190 7.94 1.38 2.06
CA TYR A 190 8.22 0.06 2.62
C TYR A 190 7.16 -0.44 3.58
N TYR A 191 7.08 -1.76 3.69
CA TYR A 191 6.23 -2.44 4.64
C TYR A 191 7.04 -2.80 5.89
N TYR A 192 6.47 -2.53 7.06
CA TYR A 192 7.09 -2.79 8.35
C TYR A 192 6.19 -3.70 9.19
N VAL A 193 6.80 -4.53 10.00
CA VAL A 193 6.13 -5.19 11.11
C VAL A 193 6.47 -4.46 12.40
N LEU A 194 5.45 -3.99 13.12
CA LEU A 194 5.54 -3.41 14.46
C LEU A 194 5.28 -4.49 15.48
N GLY A 195 6.00 -4.50 16.59
CA GLY A 195 5.82 -5.48 17.65
C GLY A 195 6.89 -5.38 18.74
N TYR A 196 6.88 -6.34 19.66
CA TYR A 196 7.84 -6.42 20.76
C TYR A 196 8.97 -7.36 20.42
N SER A 197 10.20 -6.90 20.62
CA SER A 197 11.43 -7.68 20.41
C SER A 197 11.93 -8.25 21.73
N ASP A 198 12.00 -9.57 21.84
CA ASP A 198 12.57 -10.23 23.03
C ASP A 198 14.03 -9.87 23.22
N LYS A 199 14.79 -9.71 22.14
CA LYS A 199 16.19 -9.32 22.17
C LYS A 199 16.42 -7.91 22.71
N HIS A 200 15.57 -6.97 22.31
CA HIS A 200 15.72 -5.56 22.71
C HIS A 200 14.88 -5.17 23.91
N GLN A 201 14.03 -6.08 24.39
CA GLN A 201 13.07 -5.85 25.50
C GLN A 201 12.26 -4.55 25.31
N ALA A 202 11.89 -4.26 24.05
CA ALA A 202 11.20 -3.03 23.66
C ALA A 202 10.33 -3.23 22.42
N ILE A 203 9.33 -2.34 22.28
CA ILE A 203 8.55 -2.23 21.04
C ILE A 203 9.42 -1.58 19.97
N GLY A 204 9.39 -2.17 18.79
CA GLY A 204 10.15 -1.69 17.66
C GLY A 204 9.57 -2.18 16.34
N SER A 205 10.23 -1.83 15.25
CA SER A 205 9.78 -2.22 13.93
C SER A 205 10.90 -2.83 13.09
N PHE A 206 10.53 -3.75 12.21
CA PHE A 206 11.42 -4.33 11.22
C PHE A 206 10.83 -4.14 9.82
N ARG A 207 11.68 -3.80 8.86
CA ARG A 207 11.29 -3.80 7.44
C ARG A 207 11.07 -5.23 6.97
N VAL A 208 9.92 -5.50 6.39
CA VAL A 208 9.53 -6.85 5.96
C VAL A 208 10.41 -7.34 4.82
N ASP A 209 10.83 -6.48 3.89
CA ASP A 209 11.72 -6.81 2.77
C ASP A 209 13.16 -7.14 3.20
N ARG A 210 13.53 -6.89 4.46
CA ARG A 210 14.83 -7.24 5.07
C ARG A 210 14.79 -8.52 5.88
N ILE A 211 13.65 -9.15 6.03
CA ILE A 211 13.53 -10.50 6.59
C ILE A 211 14.02 -11.47 5.53
N SER A 212 14.97 -12.36 5.90
CA SER A 212 15.72 -13.17 4.93
C SER A 212 14.88 -14.26 4.25
N ALA A 213 13.91 -14.82 4.99
CA ALA A 213 13.01 -15.88 4.54
C ALA A 213 11.68 -15.83 5.30
N ARG A 214 10.71 -16.65 4.90
CA ARG A 214 9.44 -16.79 5.62
C ARG A 214 9.71 -17.03 7.11
N PRO A 215 9.17 -16.21 8.03
CA PRO A 215 9.31 -16.40 9.48
C PRO A 215 8.72 -17.73 9.94
N ASP A 216 9.33 -18.37 10.93
CA ASP A 216 8.72 -19.48 11.63
C ASP A 216 7.75 -18.94 12.68
N ILE A 217 6.52 -19.45 12.69
CA ILE A 217 5.53 -19.16 13.73
C ILE A 217 5.82 -20.10 14.89
N LEU A 218 6.08 -19.54 16.07
CA LEU A 218 6.42 -20.30 17.25
C LEU A 218 5.17 -20.78 17.99
N SER A 219 5.31 -21.78 18.85
CA SER A 219 4.24 -22.21 19.75
C SER A 219 3.98 -21.21 20.87
N GLU A 220 4.96 -20.37 21.18
CA GLU A 220 4.91 -19.35 22.23
C GLU A 220 3.90 -18.26 21.92
N GLU A 221 3.19 -17.81 22.97
CA GLU A 221 2.27 -16.68 22.85
C GLU A 221 3.02 -15.36 22.70
N ALA A 222 2.50 -14.49 21.84
CA ALA A 222 3.03 -13.15 21.69
C ALA A 222 2.86 -12.34 22.98
N VAL A 223 3.84 -11.52 23.30
CA VAL A 223 3.73 -10.51 24.36
C VAL A 223 2.53 -9.61 24.02
N PRO A 224 1.58 -9.40 24.95
CA PRO A 224 0.43 -8.55 24.67
C PRO A 224 0.84 -7.11 24.33
N VAL A 225 0.04 -6.45 23.50
CA VAL A 225 0.19 -5.01 23.26
C VAL A 225 -0.07 -4.29 24.59
N PRO A 226 0.84 -3.43 25.08
CA PRO A 226 0.58 -2.64 26.29
C PRO A 226 -0.66 -1.78 26.13
N ALA A 227 -1.47 -1.67 27.20
CA ALA A 227 -2.75 -0.97 27.15
C ALA A 227 -2.61 0.55 26.84
N ASP A 228 -1.47 1.12 27.17
CA ASP A 228 -1.08 2.52 26.93
C ASP A 228 -0.36 2.75 25.60
N PHE A 229 -0.14 1.67 24.81
CA PHE A 229 0.53 1.77 23.53
C PHE A 229 -0.46 2.01 22.38
N GLY A 230 -0.47 3.23 21.86
CA GLY A 230 -1.21 3.60 20.64
C GLY A 230 -0.38 3.39 19.37
N VAL A 231 -0.83 2.50 18.49
CA VAL A 231 -0.16 2.30 17.18
C VAL A 231 -0.21 3.57 16.33
N ASP A 232 -1.34 4.27 16.35
CA ASP A 232 -1.53 5.49 15.58
C ASP A 232 -0.65 6.62 16.13
N ASP A 233 -0.51 6.75 17.45
CA ASP A 233 0.44 7.65 18.10
C ASP A 233 1.88 7.33 17.73
N PHE A 234 2.24 6.05 17.70
CA PHE A 234 3.56 5.62 17.28
C PHE A 234 3.86 6.03 15.85
N LEU A 235 2.90 5.89 14.94
CA LEU A 235 3.05 6.29 13.53
C LEU A 235 3.12 7.80 13.34
N ALA A 236 2.29 8.54 14.06
CA ALA A 236 2.25 10.00 13.99
C ALA A 236 3.56 10.63 14.48
N THR A 237 4.14 10.06 15.54
CA THR A 237 5.33 10.60 16.18
C THR A 237 6.65 10.13 15.55
N THR A 238 6.63 9.00 14.85
CA THR A 238 7.87 8.36 14.35
C THR A 238 8.20 8.80 12.91
N PHE A 239 9.44 9.26 12.69
CA PHE A 239 9.95 9.58 11.36
C PHE A 239 10.58 8.33 10.72
N ARG A 240 10.01 7.85 9.60
CA ARG A 240 10.46 6.67 8.84
C ARG A 240 10.73 5.44 9.72
N MET A 241 9.89 5.21 10.74
CA MET A 241 9.98 4.06 11.66
C MET A 241 11.27 4.01 12.49
N TYR A 242 11.96 5.13 12.67
CA TYR A 242 13.05 5.28 13.64
C TYR A 242 12.43 5.68 14.98
N GLY A 243 12.21 4.66 15.85
CA GLY A 243 11.71 4.87 17.19
C GLY A 243 12.80 5.38 18.12
N SER A 244 12.48 6.42 18.86
CA SER A 244 13.24 6.93 20.02
C SER A 244 12.24 7.51 21.01
N GLU A 245 12.71 8.02 22.11
CA GLU A 245 11.86 8.71 23.08
C GLU A 245 11.07 9.85 22.41
N CYS A 246 9.74 9.79 22.53
CA CYS A 246 8.85 10.84 22.01
C CYS A 246 8.81 12.01 22.99
N GLN A 247 8.99 13.21 22.50
CA GLN A 247 8.86 14.42 23.31
C GLN A 247 8.15 15.53 22.54
N GLU A 248 7.62 16.49 23.27
CA GLU A 248 7.08 17.70 22.67
C GLU A 248 8.21 18.62 22.23
N VAL A 249 8.14 19.05 20.98
CA VAL A 249 9.10 19.98 20.38
C VAL A 249 8.35 21.23 19.91
N GLU A 250 8.83 22.39 20.35
CA GLU A 250 8.33 23.67 19.90
C GLU A 250 9.14 24.14 18.70
N LEU A 251 8.44 24.38 17.59
CA LEU A 251 9.03 24.87 16.34
C LEU A 251 8.55 26.29 16.04
N ILE A 252 9.45 27.12 15.53
CA ILE A 252 9.12 28.40 14.87
C ILE A 252 9.30 28.21 13.38
N CYS A 253 8.25 28.51 12.63
CA CYS A 253 8.15 28.26 11.21
C CYS A 253 7.81 29.55 10.45
N ASP A 254 8.43 29.73 9.28
CA ASP A 254 8.02 30.73 8.30
C ASP A 254 6.64 30.38 7.73
N ASN A 255 5.79 31.38 7.44
CA ASN A 255 4.45 31.13 6.91
C ASN A 255 4.45 30.35 5.59
N SER A 256 5.53 30.42 4.80
CA SER A 256 5.63 29.70 3.52
C SER A 256 5.76 28.18 3.64
N VAL A 257 5.95 27.64 4.85
CA VAL A 257 6.08 26.19 5.08
C VAL A 257 4.85 25.58 5.76
N ILE A 258 3.75 26.33 5.85
CA ILE A 258 2.52 25.90 6.54
C ILE A 258 1.99 24.57 5.97
N ASP A 259 1.95 24.44 4.64
CA ASP A 259 1.47 23.22 3.97
C ASP A 259 2.30 22.00 4.38
N ALA A 260 3.63 22.14 4.45
CA ALA A 260 4.50 21.04 4.86
C ALA A 260 4.32 20.64 6.33
N ILE A 261 3.94 21.58 7.20
CA ILE A 261 3.57 21.30 8.60
C ILE A 261 2.25 20.53 8.66
N ILE A 262 1.23 21.00 7.92
CA ILE A 262 -0.08 20.34 7.84
C ILE A 262 0.04 18.93 7.23
N ASP A 263 0.76 18.80 6.12
CA ASP A 263 0.99 17.51 5.45
C ASP A 263 1.68 16.49 6.38
N ARG A 264 2.51 16.98 7.30
CA ARG A 264 3.25 16.09 8.21
C ARG A 264 2.53 15.78 9.50
N PHE A 265 1.85 16.75 10.09
CA PHE A 265 1.29 16.66 11.45
C PHE A 265 -0.25 16.69 11.46
N GLY A 266 -0.89 16.88 10.31
CA GLY A 266 -2.34 16.98 10.19
C GLY A 266 -2.88 18.37 10.45
N THR A 267 -4.16 18.56 10.12
CA THR A 267 -4.87 19.83 10.32
C THR A 267 -5.20 20.15 11.77
N ASP A 268 -5.17 19.12 12.65
CA ASP A 268 -5.51 19.26 14.07
C ASP A 268 -4.36 19.81 14.91
N VAL A 269 -3.17 20.00 14.31
CA VAL A 269 -2.01 20.57 14.98
C VAL A 269 -2.28 22.03 15.40
N THR A 270 -2.03 22.34 16.69
CA THR A 270 -2.27 23.69 17.21
C THR A 270 -1.18 24.65 16.75
N ILE A 271 -1.59 25.70 16.04
CA ILE A 271 -0.72 26.72 15.47
C ILE A 271 -1.02 28.06 16.14
N TYR A 272 0.06 28.79 16.49
CA TYR A 272 0.00 30.12 17.07
C TYR A 272 0.75 31.10 16.18
N ALA A 273 0.10 32.20 15.75
CA ALA A 273 0.79 33.29 15.05
C ALA A 273 1.81 33.95 15.99
N CYS A 274 3.04 34.14 15.54
CA CYS A 274 4.06 34.89 16.29
C CYS A 274 4.15 36.34 15.82
N ASP A 275 4.21 36.54 14.50
CA ASP A 275 4.26 37.82 13.82
C ASP A 275 3.64 37.71 12.42
N MET A 276 3.83 38.70 11.54
CA MET A 276 3.25 38.72 10.19
C MET A 276 3.85 37.66 9.27
N SER A 277 5.01 37.07 9.58
CA SER A 277 5.78 36.18 8.73
C SER A 277 6.04 34.79 9.32
N THR A 278 5.78 34.63 10.65
CA THR A 278 6.11 33.41 11.36
C THR A 278 4.97 32.91 12.26
N PHE A 279 4.93 31.60 12.44
CA PHE A 279 4.05 30.93 13.38
C PHE A 279 4.82 29.94 14.25
N ARG A 280 4.23 29.59 15.37
CA ARG A 280 4.69 28.61 16.33
C ARG A 280 3.80 27.40 16.29
N VAL A 281 4.40 26.21 16.35
CA VAL A 281 3.70 24.94 16.46
C VAL A 281 4.38 24.05 17.51
N ILE A 282 3.57 23.31 18.29
CA ILE A 282 4.06 22.32 19.24
C ILE A 282 3.69 20.95 18.66
N VAL A 283 4.70 20.11 18.46
CA VAL A 283 4.54 18.78 17.87
C VAL A 283 5.17 17.73 18.77
N ARG A 284 4.50 16.58 18.90
CA ARG A 284 5.05 15.41 19.59
C ARG A 284 5.77 14.53 18.61
N VAL A 285 7.07 14.32 18.77
CA VAL A 285 7.93 13.60 17.82
C VAL A 285 8.98 12.74 18.52
N ALA A 286 9.32 11.63 17.89
CA ALA A 286 10.49 10.83 18.23
C ALA A 286 11.76 11.55 17.75
N ILE A 287 12.66 11.92 18.68
CA ILE A 287 13.87 12.63 18.34
C ILE A 287 14.84 11.68 17.63
N SER A 288 15.17 12.02 16.40
CA SER A 288 16.05 11.22 15.55
C SER A 288 16.79 12.09 14.54
N HIS A 289 17.88 11.56 13.99
CA HIS A 289 18.58 12.23 12.89
C HIS A 289 17.69 12.44 11.65
N ILE A 290 16.65 11.62 11.48
CA ILE A 290 15.68 11.80 10.38
C ILE A 290 14.76 13.00 10.64
N PHE A 291 14.30 13.19 11.87
CA PHE A 291 13.58 14.40 12.26
C PHE A 291 14.43 15.65 12.04
N PHE A 292 15.69 15.62 12.50
CA PHE A 292 16.62 16.73 12.29
C PHE A 292 16.92 17.00 10.81
N SER A 293 17.07 15.96 10.00
CA SER A 293 17.24 16.12 8.54
C SER A 293 16.01 16.73 7.88
N TRP A 294 14.81 16.39 8.35
CA TRP A 294 13.57 16.99 7.86
C TRP A 294 13.52 18.50 8.17
N ILE A 295 13.88 18.91 9.39
CA ILE A 295 13.99 20.34 9.75
C ILE A 295 15.03 21.03 8.89
N PHE A 296 16.23 20.44 8.75
CA PHE A 296 17.33 20.99 7.97
C PHE A 296 16.95 21.25 6.51
N GLY A 297 16.11 20.37 5.93
CA GLY A 297 15.64 20.47 4.55
C GLY A 297 14.86 21.78 4.24
N PHE A 298 14.37 22.49 5.24
CA PHE A 298 13.69 23.78 5.06
C PHE A 298 14.63 24.99 5.04
N GLY A 299 15.96 24.77 5.09
CA GLY A 299 16.92 25.87 4.93
C GLY A 299 16.76 26.99 5.96
N GLY A 300 16.45 26.66 7.22
CA GLY A 300 16.27 27.61 8.31
C GLY A 300 14.86 28.19 8.46
N LYS A 301 13.91 27.89 7.55
CA LYS A 301 12.51 28.30 7.68
C LYS A 301 11.76 27.55 8.78
N VAL A 302 12.22 26.40 9.20
CA VAL A 302 11.76 25.67 10.39
C VAL A 302 12.91 25.64 11.40
N ARG A 303 12.67 26.11 12.61
CA ARG A 303 13.67 26.22 13.67
C ARG A 303 13.15 25.61 14.96
N ILE A 304 13.97 24.84 15.65
CA ILE A 304 13.64 24.31 16.98
C ILE A 304 13.77 25.45 17.98
N LYS A 305 12.68 25.77 18.68
CA LYS A 305 12.68 26.73 19.80
C LYS A 305 12.97 26.04 21.12
N GLY A 306 12.43 24.86 21.31
CA GLY A 306 12.63 24.04 22.51
C GLY A 306 12.24 22.58 22.28
N PRO A 307 12.62 21.68 23.17
CA PRO A 307 13.48 21.87 24.36
C PRO A 307 14.95 22.17 24.03
N GLU A 308 15.68 22.75 24.98
CA GLU A 308 17.11 23.12 24.81
C GLU A 308 17.99 21.91 24.52
N GLU A 309 17.68 20.74 25.08
CA GLU A 309 18.40 19.51 24.78
C GLU A 309 18.27 19.12 23.29
N THR A 310 17.07 19.17 22.75
CA THR A 310 16.80 18.90 21.33
C THR A 310 17.52 19.89 20.41
N LYS A 311 17.57 21.19 20.81
CA LYS A 311 18.37 22.20 20.09
C LYS A 311 19.85 21.88 20.10
N ARG A 312 20.40 21.45 21.24
CA ARG A 312 21.80 21.08 21.36
C ARG A 312 22.16 19.89 20.49
N GLN A 313 21.30 18.83 20.48
CA GLN A 313 21.49 17.65 19.64
C GLN A 313 21.46 18.01 18.15
N TYR A 314 20.49 18.83 17.73
CA TYR A 314 20.40 19.33 16.36
C TYR A 314 21.64 20.16 15.97
N ALA A 315 22.06 21.10 16.82
CA ALA A 315 23.24 21.91 16.57
C ALA A 315 24.54 21.08 16.53
N ALA A 316 24.63 20.01 17.33
CA ALA A 316 25.76 19.08 17.28
C ALA A 316 25.81 18.37 15.92
N MET A 317 24.68 17.80 15.47
CA MET A 317 24.58 17.14 14.15
C MET A 317 25.02 18.07 13.00
N ILE A 318 24.62 19.35 13.04
CA ILE A 318 25.01 20.31 12.00
C ILE A 318 26.53 20.60 12.07
N ARG A 319 27.07 20.82 13.25
CA ARG A 319 28.52 21.07 13.42
C ARG A 319 29.37 19.91 12.93
N ASP A 320 28.98 18.67 13.29
CA ASP A 320 29.69 17.48 12.84
C ASP A 320 29.67 17.37 11.31
N ALA A 321 28.52 17.69 10.69
CA ALA A 321 28.42 17.69 9.22
C ALA A 321 29.25 18.79 8.55
N VAL A 322 29.42 19.95 9.17
CA VAL A 322 30.25 21.05 8.63
C VAL A 322 31.72 20.76 8.81
N ALA A 323 32.11 20.17 9.94
CA ALA A 323 33.51 19.80 10.22
C ALA A 323 34.11 18.80 9.19
N GLU A 324 33.27 18.00 8.54
CA GLU A 324 33.66 17.09 7.44
C GLU A 324 33.86 17.81 6.09
N LEU A 325 33.49 19.09 5.99
CA LEU A 325 33.61 19.90 4.78
C LEU A 325 34.82 20.82 4.79
N GLU A 326 35.46 21.01 5.95
CA GLU A 326 36.67 21.75 6.15
C GLU A 326 37.90 20.83 6.11
#